data_7b06153c9ea9d7a771feb7a0ebb2df67
#
_entry.id   7b06153c9ea9d7a771feb7a0ebb2df67
#
_cell.length_a   1.000
_cell.length_b   1.000
_cell.length_c   1.000
_cell.angle_alpha   90.00
_cell.angle_beta   90.00
_cell.angle_gamma   90.00
#
_symmetry.space_group_name_H-M   'P 1'
#
loop_
_entity.id
_entity.type
_entity.pdbx_description
1 polymer ?
#
loop_
_entity_poly.entity_id
_entity_poly.type
_entity_poly.pdbx_seq_one_letter_code
_entity_poly.pdbx_strand_id
1 'polypeptide(L)'
;MNQFSFFSSGIEFANVVVSSDLFQQSWIKNLELDRNNNQSDPNLPPSVKYSVYTHPFLGTIVVFGSSPTCTVQHLEREGRELISSETLRREAFPCFDFLRTKSNQAFSIHKAAIFLFRSRYDDLFHLKNQLLDGTTPIIITGHSIGGSIASLFTLWLLESISPKGKAIKRPLCITFGSPLVGDYGFQQAILERPTWTSCFLHVASNCDPIPKLFVSTSQNGGYQPFGTFLLCSESGCACFEEPESVSELLVAMRSDGVGNQDPNNYTRILECLKSKAICKGSSGLTGMSSTLRGGIITQLEAIGIKTSQPQWAASDINAPKTKIEERTKNLIIQKRSAFDPNKKLNDRKIDMAYLEWYKKVSTGNRGYYDSYKNVLDQSRGTIVMHHRRLTLYWKTMVEEADKLPQKEGASFRTRWLYAGTAYRRMVEPLDIADYYRKGKRDYKTQGRSEHYVFLEKWLNDAPRNTASVRTAASSLTDDSCFWARVEEGMISCKLLQARETSEADKESSKVKLIEFDRYAMNLINNFEVSTEVFLEQSSFMRWWREYEVIMGTSYNSELIDFIRSGRYKQYV
;
A
#
# COMPACT_ATOMS: atom_id res chain seq x y z
N MET A 1 10.94 -4.33 -25.03
CA MET A 1 11.84 -3.22 -24.66
C MET A 1 11.01 -2.18 -23.92
N ASN A 2 11.19 -2.05 -22.59
CA ASN A 2 10.50 -1.04 -21.79
C ASN A 2 11.15 0.32 -22.07
N GLN A 3 10.47 1.16 -22.83
CA GLN A 3 10.84 2.56 -22.94
C GLN A 3 10.69 3.21 -21.57
N PHE A 4 11.81 3.56 -20.94
CA PHE A 4 11.78 4.45 -19.78
C PHE A 4 11.24 5.79 -20.27
N SER A 5 10.24 6.33 -19.58
CA SER A 5 9.75 7.69 -19.83
C SER A 5 10.94 8.66 -19.80
N PHE A 6 10.97 9.65 -20.69
CA PHE A 6 11.99 10.71 -20.75
C PHE A 6 12.19 11.43 -19.42
N PHE A 7 11.15 11.46 -18.61
CA PHE A 7 11.08 12.19 -17.36
C PHE A 7 10.68 11.25 -16.22
N SER A 8 11.01 11.62 -15.00
CA SER A 8 10.50 10.94 -13.83
C SER A 8 8.96 11.01 -13.79
N SER A 9 8.31 10.05 -13.13
CA SER A 9 6.85 10.03 -12.99
C SER A 9 6.28 11.31 -12.37
N GLY A 10 7.07 12.01 -11.55
CA GLY A 10 6.69 13.25 -10.90
C GLY A 10 6.47 14.43 -11.85
N ILE A 11 7.13 14.45 -13.00
CA ILE A 11 6.96 15.56 -13.95
C ILE A 11 5.59 15.53 -14.64
N GLU A 12 5.05 14.34 -14.91
CA GLU A 12 3.70 14.21 -15.47
C GLU A 12 2.67 14.74 -14.48
N PHE A 13 2.82 14.40 -13.21
CA PHE A 13 1.98 14.91 -12.14
C PHE A 13 2.10 16.43 -11.99
N ALA A 14 3.32 16.97 -11.95
CA ALA A 14 3.56 18.41 -11.86
C ALA A 14 3.00 19.16 -13.08
N ASN A 15 3.12 18.60 -14.29
CA ASN A 15 2.54 19.17 -15.50
C ASN A 15 1.02 19.28 -15.42
N VAL A 16 0.35 18.24 -14.94
CA VAL A 16 -1.10 18.25 -14.76
C VAL A 16 -1.51 19.34 -13.76
N VAL A 17 -0.81 19.46 -12.63
CA VAL A 17 -1.13 20.45 -11.61
C VAL A 17 -0.87 21.88 -12.10
N VAL A 18 0.25 22.11 -12.80
CA VAL A 18 0.63 23.44 -13.32
C VAL A 18 -0.26 23.87 -14.49
N SER A 19 -0.63 22.94 -15.38
CA SER A 19 -1.50 23.24 -16.52
C SER A 19 -2.97 23.44 -16.12
N SER A 20 -3.34 23.02 -14.93
CA SER A 20 -4.66 23.24 -14.36
C SER A 20 -4.66 24.52 -13.51
N ASP A 21 -5.84 25.11 -13.29
CA ASP A 21 -5.99 26.27 -12.39
C ASP A 21 -5.64 25.95 -10.92
N LEU A 22 -5.44 24.68 -10.57
CA LEU A 22 -5.11 24.23 -9.22
C LEU A 22 -3.89 24.94 -8.63
N PHE A 23 -2.82 25.03 -9.41
CA PHE A 23 -1.58 25.63 -8.98
C PHE A 23 -1.73 27.12 -8.71
N GLN A 24 -2.38 27.84 -9.65
CA GLN A 24 -2.62 29.27 -9.54
C GLN A 24 -3.59 29.60 -8.38
N GLN A 25 -4.70 28.89 -8.29
CA GLN A 25 -5.69 29.10 -7.23
C GLN A 25 -5.10 28.82 -5.84
N SER A 26 -4.28 27.76 -5.73
CA SER A 26 -3.58 27.46 -4.48
C SER A 26 -2.70 28.63 -4.02
N TRP A 27 -1.93 29.24 -4.93
CA TRP A 27 -1.08 30.38 -4.57
C TRP A 27 -1.89 31.64 -4.26
N ILE A 28 -2.89 31.98 -5.07
CA ILE A 28 -3.75 33.15 -4.84
C ILE A 28 -4.38 33.07 -3.43
N LYS A 29 -4.87 31.90 -3.04
CA LYS A 29 -5.48 31.71 -1.72
C LYS A 29 -4.48 31.80 -0.57
N ASN A 30 -3.23 31.41 -0.77
CA ASN A 30 -2.15 31.66 0.20
C ASN A 30 -1.90 33.17 0.36
N LEU A 31 -1.81 33.93 -0.74
CA LEU A 31 -1.63 35.38 -0.68
C LEU A 31 -2.80 36.11 0.01
N GLU A 32 -4.03 35.66 -0.25
CA GLU A 32 -5.22 36.23 0.42
C GLU A 32 -5.15 36.01 1.94
N LEU A 33 -4.76 34.80 2.37
CA LEU A 33 -4.62 34.48 3.79
C LEU A 33 -3.48 35.24 4.44
N ASP A 34 -2.33 35.39 3.78
CA ASP A 34 -1.16 36.14 4.28
C ASP A 34 -1.47 37.64 4.43
N ARG A 35 -2.18 38.24 3.47
CA ARG A 35 -2.63 39.64 3.57
C ARG A 35 -3.55 39.87 4.78
N ASN A 36 -4.47 38.97 5.02
CA ASN A 36 -5.38 39.02 6.16
C ASN A 36 -4.64 38.80 7.49
N ASN A 37 -3.54 38.07 7.47
CA ASN A 37 -2.70 37.79 8.66
C ASN A 37 -1.83 39.01 9.05
N ASN A 38 -1.34 39.78 8.08
CA ASN A 38 -0.47 40.93 8.32
C ASN A 38 -1.16 42.08 9.10
N GLN A 39 -2.47 42.04 9.29
CA GLN A 39 -3.23 42.93 10.15
C GLN A 39 -3.28 42.49 11.62
N SER A 40 -2.65 41.39 11.97
CA SER A 40 -2.63 40.83 13.34
C SER A 40 -1.52 41.49 14.17
N ASP A 41 -1.77 41.64 15.48
CA ASP A 41 -0.79 42.20 16.43
C ASP A 41 0.51 41.34 16.41
N PRO A 42 1.67 41.99 16.16
CA PRO A 42 2.96 41.29 16.12
C PRO A 42 3.41 40.68 17.49
N ASN A 43 2.75 41.07 18.59
CA ASN A 43 3.04 40.54 19.94
C ASN A 43 2.27 39.26 20.26
N LEU A 44 1.39 38.78 19.40
CA LEU A 44 0.68 37.52 19.62
C LEU A 44 1.63 36.32 19.44
N PRO A 45 1.45 35.24 20.24
CA PRO A 45 2.26 34.07 20.11
C PRO A 45 2.07 33.41 18.72
N PRO A 46 3.09 32.68 18.23
CA PRO A 46 2.99 31.95 16.98
C PRO A 46 1.74 31.07 16.94
N SER A 47 0.92 31.26 15.92
CA SER A 47 -0.34 30.51 15.76
C SER A 47 -0.59 30.13 14.32
N VAL A 48 -1.38 29.06 14.13
CA VAL A 48 -1.86 28.62 12.82
C VAL A 48 -3.20 29.25 12.55
N LYS A 49 -3.34 29.76 11.35
CA LYS A 49 -4.63 30.14 10.78
C LYS A 49 -4.91 29.29 9.56
N TYR A 50 -6.18 28.97 9.34
CA TYR A 50 -6.59 28.31 8.10
C TYR A 50 -7.88 28.95 7.58
N SER A 51 -8.10 28.78 6.28
CA SER A 51 -9.32 29.17 5.61
C SER A 51 -9.76 28.08 4.64
N VAL A 52 -11.08 27.94 4.51
CA VAL A 52 -11.69 26.95 3.63
C VAL A 52 -12.45 27.67 2.53
N TYR A 53 -12.13 27.38 1.29
CA TYR A 53 -12.75 27.95 0.11
C TYR A 53 -13.42 26.86 -0.72
N THR A 54 -14.62 27.12 -1.20
CA THR A 54 -15.29 26.24 -2.14
C THR A 54 -15.15 26.82 -3.55
N HIS A 55 -14.53 26.07 -4.44
CA HIS A 55 -14.36 26.44 -5.84
C HIS A 55 -15.31 25.61 -6.72
N PRO A 56 -16.07 26.21 -7.66
CA PRO A 56 -17.10 25.51 -8.42
C PRO A 56 -16.59 24.28 -9.19
N PHE A 57 -15.36 24.34 -9.70
CA PHE A 57 -14.79 23.28 -10.55
C PHE A 57 -13.66 22.48 -9.86
N LEU A 58 -12.98 23.06 -8.87
CA LEU A 58 -11.81 22.43 -8.24
C LEU A 58 -12.15 21.71 -6.94
N GLY A 59 -13.30 22.01 -6.36
CA GLY A 59 -13.74 21.45 -5.09
C GLY A 59 -13.35 22.32 -3.88
N THR A 60 -12.97 21.70 -2.77
CA THR A 60 -12.66 22.39 -1.52
C THR A 60 -11.16 22.66 -1.42
N ILE A 61 -10.79 23.94 -1.24
CA ILE A 61 -9.40 24.38 -1.06
C ILE A 61 -9.22 24.78 0.41
N VAL A 62 -8.35 24.09 1.13
CA VAL A 62 -7.97 24.38 2.50
C VAL A 62 -6.58 25.02 2.50
N VAL A 63 -6.48 26.23 3.01
CA VAL A 63 -5.23 27.01 3.04
C VAL A 63 -4.74 27.13 4.48
N PHE A 64 -3.48 26.80 4.71
CA PHE A 64 -2.82 26.96 6.00
C PHE A 64 -1.80 28.10 5.94
N GLY A 65 -1.90 29.03 6.88
CA GLY A 65 -0.94 30.10 7.09
C GLY A 65 -0.47 30.16 8.54
N SER A 66 0.61 30.87 8.76
CA SER A 66 1.13 31.16 10.09
C SER A 66 1.00 32.64 10.43
N SER A 67 1.04 32.97 11.72
CA SER A 67 1.13 34.35 12.15
C SER A 67 2.44 35.00 11.66
N PRO A 68 2.48 36.37 11.51
CA PRO A 68 3.67 37.10 11.06
C PRO A 68 4.91 36.90 11.95
N THR A 69 4.71 36.45 13.18
CA THR A 69 5.78 36.15 14.14
C THR A 69 6.62 34.93 13.77
N CYS A 70 6.14 34.06 12.88
CA CYS A 70 6.91 32.92 12.35
C CYS A 70 7.87 33.37 11.23
N THR A 71 8.85 34.20 11.54
CA THR A 71 9.84 34.68 10.58
C THR A 71 10.91 33.63 10.27
N VAL A 72 11.69 33.83 9.20
CA VAL A 72 12.87 33.00 8.88
C VAL A 72 13.82 32.92 10.05
N GLN A 73 14.07 34.05 10.73
CA GLN A 73 14.96 34.10 11.89
C GLN A 73 14.43 33.26 13.06
N HIS A 74 13.11 33.24 13.25
CA HIS A 74 12.47 32.37 14.24
C HIS A 74 12.66 30.89 13.88
N LEU A 75 12.44 30.54 12.61
CA LEU A 75 12.68 29.18 12.10
C LEU A 75 14.17 28.77 12.20
N GLU A 76 15.11 29.67 12.00
CA GLU A 76 16.54 29.39 12.14
C GLU A 76 16.95 29.14 13.59
N ARG A 77 16.37 29.84 14.54
CA ARG A 77 16.70 29.70 15.97
C ARG A 77 16.03 28.46 16.60
N GLU A 78 14.74 28.27 16.34
CA GLU A 78 13.92 27.29 17.03
C GLU A 78 13.57 26.09 16.14
N GLY A 79 13.69 26.25 14.82
CA GLY A 79 13.21 25.29 13.86
C GLY A 79 14.14 24.12 13.54
N ARG A 80 15.38 24.11 14.02
CA ARG A 80 16.32 22.99 13.77
C ARG A 80 15.98 21.74 14.57
N GLU A 81 15.18 21.87 15.62
CA GLU A 81 14.85 20.76 16.49
C GLU A 81 13.78 19.86 15.89
N LEU A 82 14.10 18.57 15.94
CA LEU A 82 13.18 17.49 15.65
C LEU A 82 12.65 16.90 16.97
N ILE A 83 11.34 16.66 17.04
CA ILE A 83 10.73 15.94 18.15
C ILE A 83 10.44 14.51 17.76
N SER A 84 10.88 13.54 18.57
CA SER A 84 10.70 12.14 18.26
C SER A 84 9.26 11.67 18.49
N SER A 85 8.82 10.67 17.73
CA SER A 85 7.51 10.01 17.91
C SER A 85 7.33 9.45 19.31
N GLU A 86 8.42 9.06 19.97
CA GLU A 86 8.37 8.55 21.34
C GLU A 86 8.12 9.67 22.36
N THR A 87 8.74 10.84 22.16
CA THR A 87 8.46 12.03 22.98
C THR A 87 7.00 12.48 22.83
N LEU A 88 6.48 12.50 21.60
CA LEU A 88 5.08 12.83 21.34
C LEU A 88 4.11 11.89 22.07
N ARG A 89 4.45 10.61 22.15
CA ARG A 89 3.66 9.63 22.93
C ARG A 89 3.68 9.93 24.43
N ARG A 90 4.86 10.21 24.98
CA ARG A 90 5.01 10.57 26.41
C ARG A 90 4.22 11.82 26.76
N GLU A 91 4.13 12.76 25.83
CA GLU A 91 3.33 14.00 25.96
C GLU A 91 1.83 13.80 25.67
N ALA A 92 1.35 12.56 25.60
CA ALA A 92 -0.04 12.20 25.28
C ALA A 92 -0.57 12.79 23.96
N PHE A 93 0.31 12.92 22.94
CA PHE A 93 -0.08 13.36 21.60
C PHE A 93 0.29 12.32 20.51
N PRO A 94 -0.39 11.16 20.47
CA PRO A 94 -0.08 10.07 19.53
C PRO A 94 -0.68 10.29 18.12
N CYS A 95 -1.00 11.51 17.73
CA CYS A 95 -1.73 11.84 16.51
C CYS A 95 -1.11 11.25 15.23
N PHE A 96 0.23 11.08 15.21
CA PHE A 96 0.98 10.56 14.07
C PHE A 96 1.52 9.14 14.25
N ASP A 97 1.08 8.42 15.29
CA ASP A 97 1.53 7.03 15.53
C ASP A 97 1.26 6.08 14.37
N PHE A 98 0.31 6.40 13.51
CA PHE A 98 0.04 5.66 12.27
C PHE A 98 1.21 5.64 11.28
N LEU A 99 2.19 6.53 11.41
CA LEU A 99 3.42 6.52 10.61
C LEU A 99 4.43 5.46 11.08
N ARG A 100 4.27 4.90 12.28
CA ARG A 100 5.11 3.81 12.75
C ARG A 100 4.73 2.52 12.04
N THR A 101 5.74 1.78 11.59
CA THR A 101 5.60 0.49 10.95
C THR A 101 6.51 -0.54 11.62
N LYS A 102 6.38 -1.82 11.31
CA LYS A 102 7.29 -2.85 11.82
C LYS A 102 8.73 -2.63 11.36
N SER A 103 8.91 -2.13 10.15
CA SER A 103 10.21 -1.79 9.57
C SER A 103 10.77 -0.46 10.03
N ASN A 104 9.89 0.47 10.45
CA ASN A 104 10.25 1.82 10.86
C ASN A 104 9.51 2.21 12.15
N GLN A 105 10.10 1.87 13.29
CA GLN A 105 9.47 2.04 14.61
C GLN A 105 9.59 3.45 15.19
N ALA A 106 10.51 4.27 14.68
CA ALA A 106 10.76 5.61 15.16
C ALA A 106 10.91 6.60 14.02
N PHE A 107 10.39 7.80 14.22
CA PHE A 107 10.55 8.94 13.32
C PHE A 107 10.53 10.22 14.15
N SER A 108 10.99 11.32 13.55
CA SER A 108 10.95 12.64 14.17
C SER A 108 10.36 13.67 13.22
N ILE A 109 9.64 14.64 13.79
CA ILE A 109 8.94 15.71 13.07
C ILE A 109 9.50 17.06 13.50
N HIS A 110 9.47 18.05 12.62
CA HIS A 110 9.79 19.44 12.87
C HIS A 110 9.02 19.97 14.09
N LYS A 111 9.76 20.34 15.16
CA LYS A 111 9.20 20.71 16.47
C LYS A 111 8.21 21.85 16.36
N ALA A 112 8.59 22.94 15.68
CA ALA A 112 7.71 24.11 15.56
C ALA A 112 6.41 23.78 14.80
N ALA A 113 6.48 22.98 13.72
CA ALA A 113 5.29 22.59 12.97
C ALA A 113 4.33 21.75 13.81
N ILE A 114 4.85 20.79 14.60
CA ILE A 114 4.00 19.93 15.42
C ILE A 114 3.39 20.67 16.61
N PHE A 115 4.11 21.62 17.22
CA PHE A 115 3.55 22.45 18.28
C PHE A 115 2.43 23.37 17.77
N LEU A 116 2.63 23.99 16.62
CA LEU A 116 1.59 24.78 15.96
C LEU A 116 0.38 23.93 15.59
N PHE A 117 0.60 22.73 15.09
CA PHE A 117 -0.47 21.78 14.78
C PHE A 117 -1.25 21.39 16.04
N ARG A 118 -0.54 21.07 17.13
CA ARG A 118 -1.13 20.69 18.42
C ARG A 118 -1.94 21.81 19.04
N SER A 119 -1.49 23.07 18.93
CA SER A 119 -2.20 24.24 19.49
C SER A 119 -3.61 24.45 18.92
N ARG A 120 -3.88 23.87 17.74
CA ARG A 120 -5.19 23.98 17.04
C ARG A 120 -5.80 22.62 16.76
N TYR A 121 -5.41 21.60 17.54
CA TYR A 121 -5.80 20.22 17.29
C TYR A 121 -7.31 20.01 17.19
N ASP A 122 -8.08 20.59 18.10
CA ASP A 122 -9.55 20.41 18.14
C ASP A 122 -10.21 21.02 16.89
N ASP A 123 -9.80 22.22 16.49
CA ASP A 123 -10.31 22.85 15.27
C ASP A 123 -9.95 22.05 14.02
N LEU A 124 -8.71 21.55 13.97
CA LEU A 124 -8.23 20.72 12.87
C LEU A 124 -8.93 19.35 12.84
N PHE A 125 -9.29 18.80 14.01
CA PHE A 125 -10.07 17.58 14.12
C PHE A 125 -11.48 17.76 13.56
N HIS A 126 -12.15 18.87 13.89
CA HIS A 126 -13.46 19.21 13.32
C HIS A 126 -13.38 19.40 11.81
N LEU A 127 -12.40 20.17 11.33
CA LEU A 127 -12.16 20.37 9.91
C LEU A 127 -11.93 19.03 9.18
N LYS A 128 -11.10 18.15 9.74
CA LYS A 128 -10.84 16.81 9.17
C LYS A 128 -12.13 16.02 8.99
N ASN A 129 -12.98 15.97 10.01
CA ASN A 129 -14.24 15.23 9.95
C ASN A 129 -15.19 15.82 8.91
N GLN A 130 -15.29 17.14 8.84
CA GLN A 130 -16.08 17.84 7.83
C GLN A 130 -15.62 17.50 6.40
N LEU A 131 -14.31 17.44 6.17
CA LEU A 131 -13.75 17.08 4.86
C LEU A 131 -13.98 15.59 4.51
N LEU A 132 -13.96 14.69 5.50
CA LEU A 132 -14.22 13.27 5.30
C LEU A 132 -15.69 12.96 4.98
N ASP A 133 -16.61 13.79 5.44
CA ASP A 133 -18.04 13.67 5.12
C ASP A 133 -18.37 14.23 3.73
N GLY A 134 -17.51 15.09 3.19
CA GLY A 134 -17.67 15.69 1.87
C GLY A 134 -17.39 14.71 0.72
N THR A 135 -17.95 15.01 -0.46
CA THR A 135 -17.74 14.24 -1.70
C THR A 135 -16.89 14.99 -2.73
N THR A 136 -16.58 16.26 -2.47
CA THR A 136 -15.82 17.13 -3.36
C THR A 136 -14.32 16.79 -3.34
N PRO A 137 -13.55 17.02 -4.42
CA PRO A 137 -12.11 16.98 -4.39
C PRO A 137 -11.55 17.93 -3.33
N ILE A 138 -10.47 17.52 -2.65
CA ILE A 138 -9.86 18.27 -1.57
C ILE A 138 -8.46 18.68 -2.00
N ILE A 139 -8.19 19.99 -1.94
CA ILE A 139 -6.88 20.58 -2.17
C ILE A 139 -6.44 21.22 -0.85
N ILE A 140 -5.24 20.90 -0.41
CA ILE A 140 -4.64 21.42 0.81
C ILE A 140 -3.40 22.19 0.39
N THR A 141 -3.28 23.43 0.85
CA THR A 141 -2.14 24.27 0.46
C THR A 141 -1.64 25.09 1.65
N GLY A 142 -0.38 25.53 1.56
CA GLY A 142 0.23 26.38 2.57
C GLY A 142 1.55 26.96 2.09
N HIS A 143 1.89 28.13 2.61
CA HIS A 143 3.14 28.83 2.35
C HIS A 143 4.03 28.79 3.60
N SER A 144 5.36 28.68 3.41
CA SER A 144 6.34 28.65 4.50
C SER A 144 5.98 27.57 5.54
N ILE A 145 5.98 27.86 6.84
CA ILE A 145 5.59 26.92 7.90
C ILE A 145 4.14 26.42 7.75
N GLY A 146 3.26 27.25 7.16
CA GLY A 146 1.91 26.81 6.79
C GLY A 146 1.92 25.63 5.83
N GLY A 147 2.92 25.52 4.96
CA GLY A 147 3.14 24.35 4.10
C GLY A 147 3.51 23.09 4.87
N SER A 148 4.30 23.21 5.95
CA SER A 148 4.57 22.05 6.82
C SER A 148 3.32 21.56 7.53
N ILE A 149 2.47 22.48 7.99
CA ILE A 149 1.19 22.15 8.62
C ILE A 149 0.22 21.54 7.62
N ALA A 150 0.14 22.08 6.40
CA ALA A 150 -0.63 21.51 5.30
C ALA A 150 -0.20 20.07 5.01
N SER A 151 1.09 19.80 5.02
CA SER A 151 1.65 18.46 4.82
C SER A 151 1.25 17.51 5.96
N LEU A 152 1.39 17.91 7.21
CA LEU A 152 1.00 17.12 8.37
C LEU A 152 -0.51 16.85 8.38
N PHE A 153 -1.32 17.86 8.10
CA PHE A 153 -2.78 17.71 8.02
C PHE A 153 -3.19 16.76 6.90
N THR A 154 -2.52 16.83 5.75
CA THR A 154 -2.76 15.93 4.62
C THR A 154 -2.44 14.48 4.98
N LEU A 155 -1.32 14.22 5.65
CA LEU A 155 -0.97 12.88 6.13
C LEU A 155 -2.02 12.33 7.11
N TRP A 156 -2.46 13.18 8.05
CA TRP A 156 -3.50 12.82 9.01
C TRP A 156 -4.86 12.55 8.35
N LEU A 157 -5.19 13.28 7.30
CA LEU A 157 -6.40 13.06 6.49
C LEU A 157 -6.30 11.76 5.69
N LEU A 158 -5.15 11.52 5.02
CA LEU A 158 -4.89 10.30 4.24
C LEU A 158 -5.02 9.02 5.07
N GLU A 159 -4.56 9.05 6.32
CA GLU A 159 -4.72 7.94 7.26
C GLU A 159 -6.20 7.62 7.53
N SER A 160 -7.02 8.66 7.64
CA SER A 160 -8.45 8.53 7.95
C SER A 160 -9.31 8.18 6.75
N ILE A 161 -8.80 8.38 5.51
CA ILE A 161 -9.52 7.99 4.30
C ILE A 161 -9.53 6.47 4.22
N SER A 162 -10.58 5.90 4.81
CA SER A 162 -10.83 4.46 4.73
C SER A 162 -11.34 4.13 3.32
N PRO A 163 -10.88 3.02 2.73
CA PRO A 163 -11.44 2.51 1.48
C PRO A 163 -12.87 1.99 1.62
N LYS A 164 -13.51 2.15 2.77
CA LYS A 164 -14.88 1.69 3.05
C LYS A 164 -15.91 2.72 2.55
N GLY A 165 -16.53 2.43 1.45
CA GLY A 165 -17.91 2.82 1.16
C GLY A 165 -18.17 4.08 0.37
N LYS A 166 -17.50 5.21 0.56
CA LYS A 166 -17.61 6.40 -0.29
C LYS A 166 -16.33 6.56 -1.08
N ALA A 167 -16.42 6.83 -2.37
CA ALA A 167 -15.27 7.14 -3.22
C ALA A 167 -14.72 8.54 -2.87
N ILE A 168 -14.18 8.70 -1.66
CA ILE A 168 -13.50 9.92 -1.26
C ILE A 168 -12.23 10.01 -2.10
N LYS A 169 -12.14 11.05 -2.90
CA LYS A 169 -10.95 11.35 -3.69
C LYS A 169 -9.81 11.71 -2.72
N ARG A 170 -8.61 11.20 -3.02
CA ARG A 170 -7.43 11.54 -2.21
C ARG A 170 -7.17 13.03 -2.28
N PRO A 171 -6.79 13.68 -1.17
CA PRO A 171 -6.44 15.09 -1.16
C PRO A 171 -5.15 15.31 -1.96
N LEU A 172 -5.03 16.48 -2.55
CA LEU A 172 -3.82 16.99 -3.18
C LEU A 172 -3.23 18.08 -2.28
N CYS A 173 -1.98 17.91 -1.84
CA CYS A 173 -1.25 18.90 -1.07
C CYS A 173 -0.27 19.66 -1.97
N ILE A 174 -0.41 20.96 -2.07
CA ILE A 174 0.49 21.85 -2.82
C ILE A 174 1.09 22.85 -1.85
N THR A 175 2.40 22.76 -1.58
CA THR A 175 3.07 23.69 -0.68
C THR A 175 4.01 24.64 -1.41
N PHE A 176 4.14 25.86 -0.92
CA PHE A 176 5.03 26.87 -1.48
C PHE A 176 6.07 27.28 -0.43
N GLY A 177 7.35 27.12 -0.75
CA GLY A 177 8.42 27.52 0.16
C GLY A 177 8.38 26.87 1.53
N SER A 178 7.89 25.63 1.62
CA SER A 178 7.81 24.92 2.89
C SER A 178 9.18 24.41 3.33
N PRO A 179 9.54 24.52 4.62
CA PRO A 179 10.68 23.81 5.15
C PRO A 179 10.42 22.30 5.15
N LEU A 180 11.49 21.50 5.20
CA LEU A 180 11.38 20.05 5.35
C LEU A 180 10.72 19.69 6.69
N VAL A 181 9.93 18.62 6.71
CA VAL A 181 8.98 18.34 7.81
C VAL A 181 9.52 17.32 8.81
N GLY A 182 10.37 16.39 8.40
CA GLY A 182 10.81 15.32 9.27
C GLY A 182 12.13 14.67 8.84
N ASP A 183 12.55 13.70 9.64
CA ASP A 183 13.78 12.94 9.45
C ASP A 183 13.64 11.78 8.45
N TYR A 184 14.69 10.97 8.36
CA TYR A 184 14.70 9.76 7.52
C TYR A 184 13.60 8.78 7.90
N GLY A 185 13.31 8.60 9.19
CA GLY A 185 12.23 7.72 9.65
C GLY A 185 10.87 8.21 9.17
N PHE A 186 10.61 9.52 9.27
CA PHE A 186 9.40 10.14 8.76
C PHE A 186 9.25 9.96 7.23
N GLN A 187 10.32 10.21 6.49
CA GLN A 187 10.38 10.00 5.04
C GLN A 187 10.08 8.55 4.66
N GLN A 188 10.74 7.57 5.30
CA GLN A 188 10.54 6.15 5.02
C GLN A 188 9.09 5.71 5.29
N ALA A 189 8.48 6.20 6.36
CA ALA A 189 7.08 5.92 6.65
C ALA A 189 6.12 6.36 5.53
N ILE A 190 6.46 7.43 4.82
CA ILE A 190 5.67 7.92 3.68
C ILE A 190 6.01 7.13 2.41
N LEU A 191 7.29 6.82 2.17
CA LEU A 191 7.73 6.05 1.00
C LEU A 191 7.17 4.62 1.00
N GLU A 192 6.97 4.01 2.17
CA GLU A 192 6.29 2.72 2.30
C GLU A 192 4.83 2.76 1.83
N ARG A 193 4.27 3.96 1.59
CA ARG A 193 2.91 4.18 1.11
C ARG A 193 2.92 4.91 -0.24
N PRO A 194 3.21 4.23 -1.36
CA PRO A 194 3.40 4.87 -2.68
C PRO A 194 2.23 5.73 -3.13
N THR A 195 1.01 5.40 -2.67
CA THR A 195 -0.19 6.18 -2.98
C THR A 195 -0.28 7.49 -2.23
N TRP A 196 0.48 7.66 -1.14
CA TRP A 196 0.55 8.90 -0.38
C TRP A 196 1.57 9.87 -0.98
N THR A 197 2.74 9.36 -1.40
CA THR A 197 3.78 10.21 -2.02
C THR A 197 3.24 10.99 -3.21
N SER A 198 2.35 10.42 -4.00
CA SER A 198 1.72 11.08 -5.14
C SER A 198 0.66 12.14 -4.78
N CYS A 199 0.39 12.35 -3.49
CA CYS A 199 -0.52 13.39 -3.02
C CYS A 199 0.20 14.71 -2.70
N PHE A 200 1.53 14.78 -2.81
CA PHE A 200 2.31 15.93 -2.40
C PHE A 200 3.09 16.54 -3.56
N LEU A 201 2.94 17.84 -3.74
CA LEU A 201 3.75 18.67 -4.62
C LEU A 201 4.33 19.85 -3.81
N HIS A 202 5.65 19.84 -3.62
CA HIS A 202 6.38 20.87 -2.90
C HIS A 202 7.06 21.80 -3.90
N VAL A 203 6.66 23.07 -3.90
CA VAL A 203 7.22 24.10 -4.79
C VAL A 203 8.32 24.86 -4.04
N ALA A 204 9.53 24.82 -4.57
CA ALA A 204 10.69 25.50 -3.98
C ALA A 204 11.38 26.39 -5.01
N SER A 205 11.53 27.67 -4.68
CA SER A 205 12.24 28.64 -5.49
C SER A 205 13.73 28.69 -5.15
N ASN A 206 14.56 28.99 -6.15
CA ASN A 206 15.99 29.27 -5.94
C ASN A 206 16.21 30.58 -5.12
N CYS A 207 15.26 31.50 -5.12
CA CYS A 207 15.33 32.75 -4.33
C CYS A 207 14.76 32.60 -2.92
N ASP A 208 14.10 31.48 -2.59
CA ASP A 208 13.52 31.25 -1.28
C ASP A 208 14.49 30.44 -0.39
N PRO A 209 14.96 30.98 0.74
CA PRO A 209 15.85 30.27 1.66
C PRO A 209 15.13 29.19 2.47
N ILE A 210 13.81 29.30 2.70
CA ILE A 210 13.08 28.47 3.66
C ILE A 210 13.15 26.96 3.34
N PRO A 211 12.90 26.49 2.10
CA PRO A 211 13.00 25.08 1.78
C PRO A 211 14.40 24.48 2.00
N LYS A 212 15.42 25.35 2.07
CA LYS A 212 16.83 24.99 2.15
C LYS A 212 17.41 25.06 3.56
N LEU A 213 16.65 25.64 4.53
CA LEU A 213 17.14 25.93 5.89
C LEU A 213 17.67 24.69 6.61
N PHE A 214 16.99 23.55 6.44
CA PHE A 214 17.28 22.34 7.21
C PHE A 214 17.93 21.24 6.38
N VAL A 215 18.23 21.50 5.11
CA VAL A 215 18.89 20.52 4.25
C VAL A 215 20.32 20.32 4.71
N SER A 216 20.66 19.10 5.12
CA SER A 216 22.01 18.67 5.51
C SER A 216 22.62 17.80 4.44
N THR A 217 23.92 17.97 4.20
CA THR A 217 24.70 17.08 3.33
C THR A 217 25.13 15.79 4.04
N SER A 218 24.92 15.70 5.36
CA SER A 218 25.25 14.49 6.14
C SER A 218 24.09 13.50 6.13
N GLN A 219 24.37 12.25 5.82
CA GLN A 219 23.38 11.17 5.75
C GLN A 219 22.80 10.77 7.12
N ASN A 220 23.40 11.16 8.23
CA ASN A 220 23.00 10.76 9.57
C ASN A 220 22.34 11.91 10.33
N GLY A 221 21.01 11.89 10.43
CA GLY A 221 20.26 12.64 11.44
C GLY A 221 19.66 13.98 11.01
N GLY A 222 19.62 14.32 9.73
CA GLY A 222 19.02 15.56 9.23
C GLY A 222 17.60 15.40 8.70
N TYR A 223 16.99 16.53 8.36
CA TYR A 223 15.71 16.57 7.66
C TYR A 223 15.79 15.94 6.27
N GLN A 224 14.76 15.23 5.88
CA GLN A 224 14.69 14.53 4.60
C GLN A 224 13.45 14.95 3.79
N PRO A 225 13.59 15.18 2.47
CA PRO A 225 12.46 15.48 1.60
C PRO A 225 11.61 14.25 1.31
N PHE A 226 10.33 14.44 1.06
CA PHE A 226 9.38 13.42 0.61
C PHE A 226 8.39 14.01 -0.40
N GLY A 227 7.73 13.19 -1.18
CA GLY A 227 6.81 13.63 -2.22
C GLY A 227 7.53 14.13 -3.48
N THR A 228 6.81 14.91 -4.28
CA THR A 228 7.31 15.48 -5.54
C THR A 228 7.75 16.92 -5.32
N PHE A 229 8.98 17.26 -5.69
CA PHE A 229 9.49 18.63 -5.62
C PHE A 229 9.50 19.27 -7.00
N LEU A 230 8.88 20.45 -7.10
CA LEU A 230 8.97 21.35 -8.23
C LEU A 230 9.97 22.45 -7.87
N LEU A 231 11.20 22.31 -8.35
CA LEU A 231 12.29 23.26 -8.14
C LEU A 231 12.22 24.32 -9.22
N CYS A 232 12.16 25.59 -8.84
CA CYS A 232 11.91 26.70 -9.75
C CYS A 232 13.02 27.75 -9.69
N SER A 233 13.37 28.28 -10.87
CA SER A 233 14.22 29.44 -11.05
C SER A 233 13.57 30.41 -12.05
N GLU A 234 14.18 31.57 -12.28
CA GLU A 234 13.72 32.51 -13.31
C GLU A 234 13.85 31.93 -14.74
N SER A 235 14.73 30.96 -14.95
CA SER A 235 14.96 30.32 -16.27
C SER A 235 14.05 29.14 -16.56
N GLY A 236 13.43 28.53 -15.53
CA GLY A 236 12.53 27.39 -15.67
C GLY A 236 12.39 26.56 -14.41
N CYS A 237 11.78 25.40 -14.55
CA CYS A 237 11.54 24.48 -13.44
C CYS A 237 12.02 23.07 -13.74
N ALA A 238 12.31 22.33 -12.67
CA ALA A 238 12.68 20.93 -12.68
C ALA A 238 11.85 20.16 -11.65
N CYS A 239 11.52 18.92 -11.95
CA CYS A 239 10.69 18.08 -11.09
C CYS A 239 11.44 16.81 -10.71
N PHE A 240 11.61 16.60 -9.40
CA PHE A 240 12.30 15.45 -8.84
C PHE A 240 11.51 14.88 -7.66
N GLU A 241 11.64 13.56 -7.47
CA GLU A 241 10.95 12.82 -6.40
C GLU A 241 11.94 12.01 -5.54
N GLU A 242 13.15 11.75 -6.07
CA GLU A 242 14.15 10.96 -5.37
C GLU A 242 14.79 11.83 -4.27
N PRO A 243 14.70 11.43 -2.99
CA PRO A 243 14.98 12.31 -1.86
C PRO A 243 16.41 12.85 -1.79
N GLU A 244 17.41 11.99 -2.03
CA GLU A 244 18.80 12.42 -1.98
C GLU A 244 19.12 13.41 -3.09
N SER A 245 18.60 13.17 -4.30
CA SER A 245 18.72 14.10 -5.42
C SER A 245 18.03 15.43 -5.13
N VAL A 246 16.85 15.41 -4.52
CA VAL A 246 16.15 16.64 -4.11
C VAL A 246 16.99 17.41 -3.09
N SER A 247 17.57 16.75 -2.07
CA SER A 247 18.44 17.38 -1.08
C SER A 247 19.68 18.01 -1.72
N GLU A 248 20.37 17.29 -2.59
CA GLU A 248 21.55 17.79 -3.33
C GLU A 248 21.18 19.01 -4.21
N LEU A 249 20.04 18.97 -4.88
CA LEU A 249 19.58 20.06 -5.74
C LEU A 249 19.14 21.30 -4.93
N LEU A 250 18.47 21.13 -3.81
CA LEU A 250 18.12 22.23 -2.90
C LEU A 250 19.38 22.95 -2.39
N VAL A 251 20.46 22.20 -2.08
CA VAL A 251 21.76 22.78 -1.72
C VAL A 251 22.39 23.49 -2.89
N ALA A 252 22.41 22.88 -4.08
CA ALA A 252 23.01 23.45 -5.28
C ALA A 252 22.32 24.73 -5.78
N MET A 253 21.03 24.88 -5.53
CA MET A 253 20.23 26.05 -5.86
C MET A 253 20.43 27.21 -4.87
N ARG A 254 21.32 27.11 -3.87
CA ARG A 254 21.64 28.23 -2.99
C ARG A 254 22.32 29.31 -3.82
N SER A 255 21.68 30.46 -3.94
CA SER A 255 22.30 31.66 -4.48
C SER A 255 23.27 32.25 -3.47
N ASP A 256 24.47 32.63 -3.89
CA ASP A 256 25.52 33.23 -3.03
C ASP A 256 25.17 34.66 -2.57
N GLY A 257 24.00 35.17 -2.91
CA GLY A 257 23.49 36.48 -2.48
C GLY A 257 22.56 36.36 -1.29
N VAL A 258 22.73 37.23 -0.31
CA VAL A 258 21.76 37.49 0.76
C VAL A 258 20.43 37.86 0.08
N GLY A 259 19.60 36.87 -0.19
CA GLY A 259 18.36 37.06 -0.92
C GLY A 259 17.38 37.85 -0.06
N ASN A 260 17.07 39.05 -0.48
CA ASN A 260 15.86 39.72 -0.06
C ASN A 260 14.70 38.77 -0.33
N GLN A 261 13.99 38.38 0.73
CA GLN A 261 12.73 37.65 0.58
C GLN A 261 11.77 38.53 -0.22
N ASP A 262 11.64 38.26 -1.51
CA ASP A 262 10.64 38.93 -2.31
C ASP A 262 9.30 38.19 -2.11
N PRO A 263 8.32 38.82 -1.46
CA PRO A 263 7.00 38.26 -1.25
C PRO A 263 6.30 37.86 -2.55
N ASN A 264 6.72 38.45 -3.68
CA ASN A 264 6.14 38.20 -4.99
C ASN A 264 6.89 37.10 -5.80
N ASN A 265 7.90 36.46 -5.22
CA ASN A 265 8.72 35.48 -5.93
C ASN A 265 7.89 34.33 -6.55
N TYR A 266 6.99 33.72 -5.78
CA TYR A 266 6.13 32.67 -6.31
C TYR A 266 5.09 33.18 -7.32
N THR A 267 4.64 34.43 -7.21
CA THR A 267 3.77 35.07 -8.22
C THR A 267 4.50 35.17 -9.56
N ARG A 268 5.75 35.63 -9.56
CA ARG A 268 6.59 35.68 -10.80
C ARG A 268 6.82 34.29 -11.39
N ILE A 269 7.08 33.30 -10.56
CA ILE A 269 7.22 31.91 -11.01
C ILE A 269 5.93 31.44 -11.69
N LEU A 270 4.75 31.73 -11.11
CA LEU A 270 3.47 31.37 -11.71
C LEU A 270 3.25 32.04 -13.07
N GLU A 271 3.61 33.31 -13.20
CA GLU A 271 3.53 34.04 -14.45
C GLU A 271 4.48 33.46 -15.51
N CYS A 272 5.69 33.08 -15.09
CA CYS A 272 6.65 32.39 -15.97
C CYS A 272 6.16 31.02 -16.42
N LEU A 273 5.53 30.25 -15.55
CA LEU A 273 5.00 28.91 -15.86
C LEU A 273 3.81 28.93 -16.81
N LYS A 274 2.99 30.00 -16.79
CA LYS A 274 1.90 30.18 -17.77
C LYS A 274 2.42 30.33 -19.21
N SER A 275 3.62 30.87 -19.38
CA SER A 275 4.21 31.15 -20.69
C SER A 275 5.27 30.13 -21.14
N LYS A 276 5.76 29.27 -20.23
CA LYS A 276 6.86 28.32 -20.50
C LYS A 276 6.46 26.94 -20.01
N ALA A 277 6.70 25.92 -20.84
CA ALA A 277 6.61 24.54 -20.37
C ALA A 277 7.57 24.31 -19.19
N ILE A 278 7.19 23.46 -18.23
CA ILE A 278 8.02 23.09 -17.05
C ILE A 278 9.42 22.66 -17.48
N CYS A 279 9.51 21.94 -18.59
CA CYS A 279 10.75 21.68 -19.31
C CYS A 279 10.55 22.19 -20.73
N LYS A 280 11.35 23.17 -21.18
CA LYS A 280 11.45 23.45 -22.60
C LYS A 280 11.89 22.15 -23.27
N GLY A 281 10.98 21.51 -23.98
CA GLY A 281 11.38 20.57 -25.00
C GLY A 281 12.35 21.30 -25.89
N SER A 282 13.61 20.92 -25.89
CA SER A 282 14.57 21.50 -26.82
C SER A 282 14.12 21.13 -28.23
N SER A 283 13.47 22.07 -28.89
CA SER A 283 13.22 22.00 -30.34
C SER A 283 14.51 21.90 -31.17
N GLY A 284 15.67 21.67 -30.54
CA GLY A 284 16.99 21.53 -31.13
C GLY A 284 17.67 20.18 -30.95
N LEU A 285 17.07 19.22 -30.26
CA LEU A 285 17.64 17.88 -30.08
C LEU A 285 17.08 16.86 -31.11
N THR A 286 17.07 17.22 -32.36
CA THR A 286 16.95 16.26 -33.46
C THR A 286 18.23 15.43 -33.52
N GLY A 287 18.28 14.34 -32.75
CA GLY A 287 19.36 13.37 -32.81
C GLY A 287 19.85 12.75 -31.51
N MET A 288 19.41 13.20 -30.33
CA MET A 288 19.77 12.54 -29.08
C MET A 288 18.67 11.58 -28.65
N SER A 289 19.08 10.35 -28.39
CA SER A 289 18.22 9.28 -27.89
C SER A 289 17.34 9.76 -26.74
N SER A 290 16.11 9.31 -26.75
CA SER A 290 15.06 9.47 -25.73
C SER A 290 15.47 8.90 -24.35
N THR A 291 16.59 9.31 -23.79
CA THR A 291 17.13 8.78 -22.56
C THR A 291 16.71 9.60 -21.35
N LEU A 292 16.45 8.94 -20.24
CA LEU A 292 16.22 9.55 -18.92
C LEU A 292 17.32 10.59 -18.60
N ARG A 293 18.57 10.31 -19.00
CA ARG A 293 19.72 11.20 -18.83
C ARG A 293 19.54 12.55 -19.54
N GLY A 294 19.04 12.55 -20.76
CA GLY A 294 18.74 13.79 -21.49
C GLY A 294 17.70 14.64 -20.79
N GLY A 295 16.63 14.01 -20.29
CA GLY A 295 15.59 14.66 -19.52
C GLY A 295 16.10 15.26 -18.20
N ILE A 296 16.99 14.56 -17.49
CA ILE A 296 17.62 15.08 -16.26
C ILE A 296 18.51 16.28 -16.56
N ILE A 297 19.36 16.21 -17.60
CA ILE A 297 20.23 17.33 -17.99
C ILE A 297 19.39 18.57 -18.33
N THR A 298 18.35 18.42 -19.14
CA THR A 298 17.45 19.52 -19.50
C THR A 298 16.80 20.16 -18.27
N GLN A 299 16.39 19.36 -17.28
CA GLN A 299 15.83 19.85 -16.03
C GLN A 299 16.87 20.61 -15.17
N LEU A 300 18.09 20.10 -15.07
CA LEU A 300 19.17 20.76 -14.33
C LEU A 300 19.52 22.12 -14.96
N GLU A 301 19.60 22.20 -16.28
CA GLU A 301 19.83 23.45 -16.99
C GLU A 301 18.67 24.45 -16.81
N ALA A 302 17.43 23.96 -16.75
CA ALA A 302 16.25 24.81 -16.55
C ALA A 302 16.27 25.52 -15.18
N ILE A 303 16.84 24.91 -14.15
CA ILE A 303 16.99 25.52 -12.82
C ILE A 303 18.32 26.25 -12.61
N GLY A 304 19.07 26.49 -13.70
CA GLY A 304 20.30 27.27 -13.70
C GLY A 304 21.53 26.53 -13.18
N ILE A 305 21.47 25.22 -12.96
CA ILE A 305 22.63 24.40 -12.61
C ILE A 305 23.47 24.17 -13.86
N LYS A 306 24.48 25.02 -14.06
CA LYS A 306 25.43 24.88 -15.16
C LYS A 306 26.30 23.65 -14.91
N THR A 307 26.26 22.73 -15.84
CA THR A 307 27.01 21.47 -15.80
C THR A 307 28.53 21.63 -15.85
N SER A 308 29.02 22.86 -15.99
CA SER A 308 30.43 23.25 -16.11
C SER A 308 31.02 23.99 -14.91
N GLN A 309 30.29 24.10 -13.77
CA GLN A 309 30.84 24.79 -12.60
C GLN A 309 31.90 23.94 -11.86
N PRO A 310 33.02 24.58 -11.35
CA PRO A 310 34.13 23.87 -10.71
C PRO A 310 33.77 23.09 -9.44
N GLN A 311 32.70 23.46 -8.73
CA GLN A 311 32.19 22.75 -7.55
C GLN A 311 31.70 21.33 -7.86
N TRP A 312 31.35 21.07 -9.12
CA TRP A 312 30.94 19.77 -9.66
C TRP A 312 32.05 19.10 -10.47
N ALA A 313 33.18 19.80 -10.68
CA ALA A 313 34.30 19.37 -11.50
C ALA A 313 35.46 18.74 -10.71
N ALA A 314 35.43 18.77 -9.38
CA ALA A 314 36.57 18.34 -8.56
C ALA A 314 36.77 16.81 -8.47
N SER A 315 35.84 16.02 -8.98
CA SER A 315 36.02 14.57 -9.18
C SER A 315 35.06 14.07 -10.24
N ASP A 316 35.54 13.72 -11.41
CA ASP A 316 34.79 13.10 -12.51
C ASP A 316 33.54 13.89 -12.99
N ILE A 317 33.68 14.60 -14.09
CA ILE A 317 32.67 15.53 -14.68
C ILE A 317 31.27 14.89 -14.86
N ASN A 318 31.16 13.57 -14.77
CA ASN A 318 29.91 12.81 -14.96
C ASN A 318 29.29 12.26 -13.66
N ALA A 319 30.00 12.28 -12.52
CA ALA A 319 29.58 11.55 -11.32
C ALA A 319 28.22 12.01 -10.71
N PRO A 320 27.91 13.31 -10.56
CA PRO A 320 26.62 13.73 -9.98
C PRO A 320 25.45 13.42 -10.87
N LYS A 321 25.60 13.62 -12.19
CA LYS A 321 24.54 13.33 -13.17
C LYS A 321 24.24 11.85 -13.25
N THR A 322 25.28 11.01 -13.21
CA THR A 322 25.15 9.56 -13.21
C THR A 322 24.47 9.08 -11.92
N LYS A 323 24.80 9.67 -10.76
CA LYS A 323 24.15 9.35 -9.49
C LYS A 323 22.65 9.69 -9.51
N ILE A 324 22.28 10.88 -9.95
CA ILE A 324 20.86 11.28 -10.07
C ILE A 324 20.12 10.36 -11.05
N GLU A 325 20.75 9.99 -12.18
CA GLU A 325 20.19 9.06 -13.14
C GLU A 325 19.95 7.67 -12.54
N GLU A 326 20.94 7.11 -11.86
CA GLU A 326 20.84 5.80 -11.21
C GLU A 326 19.79 5.79 -10.10
N ARG A 327 19.78 6.81 -9.23
CA ARG A 327 18.79 6.95 -8.15
C ARG A 327 17.38 7.08 -8.73
N THR A 328 17.20 7.90 -9.76
CA THR A 328 15.90 8.05 -10.42
C THR A 328 15.45 6.75 -11.09
N LYS A 329 16.37 6.00 -11.73
CA LYS A 329 16.06 4.65 -12.26
C LYS A 329 15.61 3.70 -11.17
N ASN A 330 16.33 3.66 -10.06
CA ASN A 330 16.01 2.80 -8.92
C ASN A 330 14.63 3.16 -8.34
N LEU A 331 14.32 4.44 -8.15
CA LEU A 331 13.02 4.89 -7.70
C LEU A 331 11.89 4.48 -8.66
N ILE A 332 12.09 4.63 -9.97
CA ILE A 332 11.11 4.21 -10.99
C ILE A 332 10.89 2.70 -10.93
N ILE A 333 11.95 1.92 -10.79
CA ILE A 333 11.87 0.45 -10.65
C ILE A 333 11.11 0.10 -9.37
N GLN A 334 11.44 0.73 -8.25
CA GLN A 334 10.77 0.53 -6.96
C GLN A 334 9.28 0.88 -7.04
N LYS A 335 8.91 2.02 -7.63
CA LYS A 335 7.51 2.41 -7.84
C LYS A 335 6.75 1.44 -8.75
N ARG A 336 7.39 0.93 -9.80
CA ARG A 336 6.78 -0.08 -10.69
C ARG A 336 6.63 -1.43 -10.03
N SER A 337 7.56 -1.80 -9.16
CA SER A 337 7.51 -3.04 -8.38
C SER A 337 6.61 -2.91 -7.16
N ALA A 338 6.25 -1.70 -6.74
CA ALA A 338 5.38 -1.48 -5.59
C ALA A 338 4.06 -2.23 -5.76
N PHE A 339 3.77 -3.05 -4.75
CA PHE A 339 2.56 -3.85 -4.74
C PHE A 339 1.36 -2.99 -4.34
N ASP A 340 0.44 -2.74 -5.29
CA ASP A 340 -0.87 -2.15 -5.00
C ASP A 340 -1.94 -3.26 -4.95
N PRO A 341 -2.38 -3.67 -3.74
CA PRO A 341 -3.35 -4.75 -3.60
C PRO A 341 -4.68 -4.47 -4.31
N ASN A 342 -5.12 -3.21 -4.33
CA ASN A 342 -6.41 -2.86 -4.93
C ASN A 342 -6.39 -2.98 -6.46
N LYS A 343 -5.33 -2.51 -7.09
CA LYS A 343 -5.16 -2.57 -8.54
C LYS A 343 -4.97 -4.02 -9.00
N LYS A 344 -4.05 -4.72 -8.37
CA LYS A 344 -3.71 -6.11 -8.75
C LYS A 344 -4.81 -7.12 -8.41
N LEU A 345 -5.67 -6.85 -7.43
CA LEU A 345 -6.80 -7.74 -7.12
C LEU A 345 -7.76 -7.87 -8.31
N ASN A 346 -7.98 -6.81 -9.07
CA ASN A 346 -8.84 -6.89 -10.26
C ASN A 346 -8.20 -7.76 -11.36
N ASP A 347 -6.88 -7.68 -11.54
CA ASP A 347 -6.16 -8.53 -12.50
C ASP A 347 -6.26 -10.01 -12.12
N ARG A 348 -6.27 -10.32 -10.82
CA ARG A 348 -6.38 -11.71 -10.30
C ARG A 348 -7.77 -12.31 -10.46
N LYS A 349 -8.81 -11.51 -10.75
CA LYS A 349 -10.14 -12.05 -11.07
C LYS A 349 -10.12 -12.94 -12.30
N ILE A 350 -9.29 -12.66 -13.29
CA ILE A 350 -9.13 -13.48 -14.49
C ILE A 350 -8.56 -14.85 -14.10
N ASP A 351 -7.53 -14.87 -13.23
CA ASP A 351 -6.92 -16.13 -12.76
C ASP A 351 -7.94 -16.96 -11.95
N MET A 352 -8.76 -16.32 -11.10
CA MET A 352 -9.84 -17.00 -10.36
C MET A 352 -10.93 -17.55 -11.28
N ALA A 353 -11.39 -16.73 -12.25
CA ALA A 353 -12.40 -17.16 -13.22
C ALA A 353 -11.93 -18.37 -14.04
N TYR A 354 -10.65 -18.44 -14.38
CA TYR A 354 -10.07 -19.60 -15.05
C TYR A 354 -10.14 -20.86 -14.18
N LEU A 355 -9.80 -20.76 -12.89
CA LEU A 355 -9.90 -21.92 -11.98
C LEU A 355 -11.35 -22.33 -11.73
N GLU A 356 -12.30 -21.37 -11.67
CA GLU A 356 -13.74 -21.66 -11.60
C GLU A 356 -14.24 -22.37 -12.87
N TRP A 357 -13.78 -21.93 -14.02
CA TRP A 357 -14.07 -22.63 -15.29
C TRP A 357 -13.49 -24.05 -15.28
N TYR A 358 -12.21 -24.19 -14.88
CA TYR A 358 -11.58 -25.51 -14.75
C TYR A 358 -12.35 -26.41 -13.79
N LYS A 359 -12.82 -25.90 -12.67
CA LYS A 359 -13.65 -26.64 -11.72
C LYS A 359 -14.94 -27.15 -12.41
N LYS A 360 -15.63 -26.31 -13.16
CA LYS A 360 -16.86 -26.70 -13.88
C LYS A 360 -16.60 -27.80 -14.92
N VAL A 361 -15.51 -27.69 -15.66
CA VAL A 361 -15.15 -28.69 -16.68
C VAL A 361 -14.67 -30.00 -16.06
N SER A 362 -14.03 -29.95 -14.89
CA SER A 362 -13.49 -31.12 -14.20
C SER A 362 -14.51 -31.88 -13.37
N THR A 363 -15.77 -31.46 -13.32
CA THR A 363 -16.78 -32.06 -12.44
C THR A 363 -17.16 -33.49 -12.81
N GLY A 364 -16.83 -34.05 -13.90
CA GLY A 364 -17.13 -35.47 -14.23
C GLY A 364 -17.27 -36.38 -12.98
N ASN A 365 -16.86 -37.59 -13.00
CA ASN A 365 -16.99 -38.51 -11.87
C ASN A 365 -15.96 -38.34 -10.73
N ARG A 366 -15.08 -37.32 -10.78
CA ARG A 366 -13.95 -37.15 -9.85
C ARG A 366 -13.99 -35.88 -9.02
N GLY A 367 -14.54 -34.79 -9.56
CA GLY A 367 -14.50 -33.48 -8.93
C GLY A 367 -13.17 -32.71 -9.11
N TYR A 368 -13.15 -31.48 -8.64
CA TYR A 368 -12.04 -30.53 -8.83
C TYR A 368 -10.70 -30.98 -8.27
N TYR A 369 -10.69 -31.41 -7.00
CA TYR A 369 -9.47 -31.85 -6.30
C TYR A 369 -8.84 -33.06 -7.00
N ASP A 370 -9.60 -34.12 -7.19
CA ASP A 370 -9.11 -35.37 -7.76
C ASP A 370 -8.77 -35.27 -9.26
N SER A 371 -9.48 -34.44 -9.98
CA SER A 371 -9.13 -34.12 -11.38
C SER A 371 -7.76 -33.49 -11.45
N TYR A 372 -7.47 -32.49 -10.62
CA TYR A 372 -6.15 -31.85 -10.57
C TYR A 372 -5.05 -32.82 -10.10
N LYS A 373 -5.31 -33.61 -9.06
CA LYS A 373 -4.36 -34.56 -8.51
C LYS A 373 -3.92 -35.62 -9.54
N ASN A 374 -4.82 -36.04 -10.43
CA ASN A 374 -4.59 -37.13 -11.37
C ASN A 374 -4.24 -36.68 -12.80
N VAL A 375 -4.23 -35.38 -13.10
CA VAL A 375 -3.84 -34.86 -14.43
C VAL A 375 -2.34 -35.09 -14.67
N LEU A 376 -1.98 -35.53 -15.85
CA LEU A 376 -0.60 -35.65 -16.31
C LEU A 376 0.09 -34.28 -16.39
N ASP A 377 1.39 -34.20 -16.08
CA ASP A 377 2.12 -32.92 -15.97
C ASP A 377 2.08 -32.05 -17.22
N GLN A 378 2.03 -32.67 -18.42
CA GLN A 378 1.98 -31.93 -19.69
C GLN A 378 0.69 -31.11 -19.89
N SER A 379 -0.43 -31.55 -19.33
CA SER A 379 -1.74 -30.86 -19.46
C SER A 379 -1.98 -29.79 -18.37
N ARG A 380 -1.06 -29.64 -17.43
CA ARG A 380 -1.20 -28.76 -16.26
C ARG A 380 -0.73 -27.32 -16.48
N GLY A 381 0.03 -27.05 -17.54
CA GLY A 381 0.79 -25.81 -17.69
C GLY A 381 -0.02 -24.53 -17.42
N THR A 382 -1.23 -24.43 -17.98
CA THR A 382 -2.09 -23.26 -17.83
C THR A 382 -2.66 -23.15 -16.42
N ILE A 383 -3.12 -24.27 -15.84
CA ILE A 383 -3.68 -24.28 -14.47
C ILE A 383 -2.61 -23.87 -13.46
N VAL A 384 -1.41 -24.44 -13.58
CA VAL A 384 -0.26 -24.12 -12.71
C VAL A 384 0.15 -22.66 -12.84
N MET A 385 0.05 -22.07 -14.03
CA MET A 385 0.34 -20.65 -14.23
C MET A 385 -0.64 -19.75 -13.44
N HIS A 386 -1.95 -19.97 -13.56
CA HIS A 386 -2.96 -19.22 -12.84
C HIS A 386 -2.87 -19.44 -11.33
N HIS A 387 -2.68 -20.68 -10.91
CA HIS A 387 -2.41 -21.07 -9.53
C HIS A 387 -1.22 -20.29 -8.94
N ARG A 388 -0.05 -20.31 -9.61
CA ARG A 388 1.17 -19.61 -9.16
C ARG A 388 0.97 -18.10 -9.08
N ARG A 389 0.26 -17.47 -10.04
CA ARG A 389 -0.02 -16.04 -10.03
C ARG A 389 -0.89 -15.64 -8.84
N LEU A 390 -1.92 -16.44 -8.55
CA LEU A 390 -2.77 -16.24 -7.38
C LEU A 390 -2.00 -16.41 -6.08
N THR A 391 -1.21 -17.48 -5.95
CA THR A 391 -0.42 -17.75 -4.76
C THR A 391 0.60 -16.63 -4.50
N LEU A 392 1.32 -16.18 -5.53
CA LEU A 392 2.27 -15.08 -5.40
C LEU A 392 1.58 -13.79 -4.96
N TYR A 393 0.45 -13.45 -5.60
CA TYR A 393 -0.32 -12.27 -5.23
C TYR A 393 -0.73 -12.30 -3.75
N TRP A 394 -1.36 -13.40 -3.29
CA TRP A 394 -1.87 -13.48 -1.94
C TRP A 394 -0.79 -13.58 -0.86
N LYS A 395 0.34 -14.23 -1.16
CA LYS A 395 1.53 -14.20 -0.28
C LYS A 395 2.03 -12.77 -0.10
N THR A 396 2.30 -12.07 -1.20
CA THR A 396 2.77 -10.68 -1.13
C THR A 396 1.75 -9.75 -0.46
N MET A 397 0.46 -9.95 -0.73
CA MET A 397 -0.60 -9.15 -0.13
C MET A 397 -0.67 -9.34 1.40
N VAL A 398 -0.54 -10.58 1.88
CA VAL A 398 -0.52 -10.89 3.32
C VAL A 398 0.73 -10.31 3.97
N GLU A 399 1.91 -10.49 3.36
CA GLU A 399 3.16 -9.92 3.84
C GLU A 399 3.11 -8.38 3.94
N GLU A 400 2.58 -7.71 2.92
CA GLU A 400 2.42 -6.25 2.93
C GLU A 400 1.37 -5.79 3.94
N ALA A 401 0.27 -6.51 4.09
CA ALA A 401 -0.75 -6.19 5.08
C ALA A 401 -0.24 -6.38 6.52
N ASP A 402 0.61 -7.38 6.76
CA ASP A 402 1.19 -7.63 8.08
C ASP A 402 2.24 -6.57 8.48
N LYS A 403 2.90 -5.94 7.51
CA LYS A 403 3.83 -4.82 7.75
C LYS A 403 3.13 -3.53 8.17
N LEU A 404 1.87 -3.34 7.77
CA LEU A 404 1.12 -2.13 8.11
C LEU A 404 0.69 -2.15 9.57
N PRO A 405 0.77 -1.01 10.29
CA PRO A 405 0.28 -0.92 11.66
C PRO A 405 -1.22 -1.17 11.65
N GLN A 406 -1.64 -2.22 12.30
CA GLN A 406 -3.06 -2.48 12.52
C GLN A 406 -3.48 -1.75 13.79
N LYS A 407 -4.48 -0.88 13.69
CA LYS A 407 -5.14 -0.35 14.88
C LYS A 407 -5.79 -1.51 15.62
N GLU A 408 -5.64 -1.55 16.93
CA GLU A 408 -6.34 -2.51 17.78
C GLU A 408 -7.84 -2.45 17.46
N GLY A 409 -8.44 -3.58 17.07
CA GLY A 409 -9.83 -3.64 16.61
C GLY A 409 -10.10 -3.24 15.15
N ALA A 410 -9.08 -2.92 14.34
CA ALA A 410 -9.28 -2.67 12.91
C ALA A 410 -9.64 -3.97 12.18
N SER A 411 -10.86 -4.05 11.64
CA SER A 411 -11.25 -5.18 10.81
C SER A 411 -10.55 -5.13 9.45
N PHE A 412 -10.04 -6.26 8.99
CA PHE A 412 -9.58 -6.42 7.63
C PHE A 412 -10.72 -6.08 6.64
N ARG A 413 -10.41 -5.45 5.50
CA ARG A 413 -11.46 -5.00 4.57
C ARG A 413 -12.31 -6.17 4.11
N THR A 414 -13.62 -6.05 4.23
CA THR A 414 -14.60 -7.06 3.84
C THR A 414 -14.36 -7.61 2.43
N ARG A 415 -14.03 -6.74 1.46
CA ARG A 415 -13.70 -7.14 0.09
C ARG A 415 -12.53 -8.14 0.02
N TRP A 416 -11.50 -7.94 0.80
CA TRP A 416 -10.32 -8.81 0.83
C TRP A 416 -10.55 -10.07 1.63
N LEU A 417 -11.36 -10.00 2.68
CA LEU A 417 -11.80 -11.19 3.42
C LEU A 417 -12.55 -12.15 2.51
N TYR A 418 -13.54 -11.67 1.76
CA TYR A 418 -14.29 -12.50 0.82
C TYR A 418 -13.41 -13.04 -0.31
N ALA A 419 -12.59 -12.17 -0.93
CA ALA A 419 -11.69 -12.59 -2.00
C ALA A 419 -10.62 -13.58 -1.51
N GLY A 420 -10.04 -13.37 -0.32
CA GLY A 420 -9.07 -14.27 0.30
C GLY A 420 -9.68 -15.61 0.70
N THR A 421 -10.93 -15.60 1.17
CA THR A 421 -11.67 -16.83 1.47
C THR A 421 -11.95 -17.63 0.19
N ALA A 422 -12.42 -16.97 -0.87
CA ALA A 422 -12.64 -17.62 -2.16
C ALA A 422 -11.32 -18.19 -2.74
N TYR A 423 -10.23 -17.40 -2.66
CA TYR A 423 -8.91 -17.85 -3.06
C TYR A 423 -8.47 -19.09 -2.26
N ARG A 424 -8.52 -19.05 -0.93
CA ARG A 424 -8.10 -20.14 -0.07
C ARG A 424 -8.87 -21.43 -0.39
N ARG A 425 -10.20 -21.38 -0.50
CA ARG A 425 -11.05 -22.52 -0.83
C ARG A 425 -10.81 -23.09 -2.23
N MET A 426 -10.39 -22.26 -3.19
CA MET A 426 -10.12 -22.68 -4.55
C MET A 426 -8.68 -23.19 -4.73
N VAL A 427 -7.70 -22.55 -4.12
CA VAL A 427 -6.28 -22.76 -4.43
C VAL A 427 -5.60 -23.70 -3.43
N GLU A 428 -5.89 -23.64 -2.13
CA GLU A 428 -5.28 -24.51 -1.14
C GLU A 428 -5.50 -26.01 -1.42
N PRO A 429 -6.68 -26.46 -1.93
CA PRO A 429 -6.82 -27.85 -2.38
C PRO A 429 -5.81 -28.29 -3.45
N LEU A 430 -5.40 -27.39 -4.34
CA LEU A 430 -4.39 -27.71 -5.36
C LEU A 430 -2.99 -27.87 -4.75
N ASP A 431 -2.64 -27.02 -3.77
CA ASP A 431 -1.39 -27.15 -3.01
C ASP A 431 -1.36 -28.45 -2.20
N ILE A 432 -2.49 -28.84 -1.61
CA ILE A 432 -2.65 -30.11 -0.91
C ILE A 432 -2.42 -31.28 -1.86
N ALA A 433 -3.05 -31.25 -3.04
CA ALA A 433 -2.87 -32.30 -4.05
C ALA A 433 -1.40 -32.44 -4.48
N ASP A 434 -0.71 -31.32 -4.70
CA ASP A 434 0.72 -31.30 -5.05
C ASP A 434 1.62 -31.80 -3.92
N TYR A 435 1.23 -31.52 -2.66
CA TYR A 435 1.97 -31.95 -1.48
C TYR A 435 1.92 -33.47 -1.31
N TYR A 436 0.73 -34.06 -1.32
CA TYR A 436 0.57 -35.54 -1.15
C TYR A 436 1.01 -36.32 -2.37
N ARG A 437 0.94 -35.75 -3.58
CA ARG A 437 1.51 -36.40 -4.77
C ARG A 437 3.02 -36.60 -4.68
N LYS A 438 3.72 -35.73 -3.95
CA LYS A 438 5.17 -35.86 -3.67
C LYS A 438 5.47 -36.87 -2.57
N GLY A 439 4.50 -37.64 -2.09
CA GLY A 439 4.65 -38.62 -1.03
C GLY A 439 4.84 -38.04 0.38
N LYS A 440 4.59 -36.75 0.57
CA LYS A 440 4.69 -36.09 1.88
C LYS A 440 3.48 -36.43 2.76
N ARG A 441 3.58 -36.17 4.06
CA ARG A 441 2.55 -36.41 5.07
C ARG A 441 2.38 -35.17 5.95
N ASP A 442 1.25 -35.07 6.63
CA ASP A 442 0.96 -34.03 7.61
C ASP A 442 1.05 -32.61 7.04
N TYR A 443 0.24 -32.35 5.99
CA TYR A 443 0.18 -31.05 5.34
C TYR A 443 -0.11 -29.91 6.32
N LYS A 444 -1.04 -30.14 7.27
CA LYS A 444 -1.54 -29.08 8.15
C LYS A 444 -0.44 -28.47 9.02
N THR A 445 0.51 -29.28 9.50
CA THR A 445 1.60 -28.83 10.39
C THR A 445 2.91 -28.57 9.63
N GLN A 446 3.19 -29.31 8.55
CA GLN A 446 4.50 -29.26 7.87
C GLN A 446 4.46 -28.64 6.48
N GLY A 447 3.31 -28.61 5.82
CA GLY A 447 3.20 -28.20 4.43
C GLY A 447 2.41 -26.94 4.19
N ARG A 448 1.59 -26.53 5.15
CA ARG A 448 0.67 -25.42 5.03
C ARG A 448 1.42 -24.07 5.03
N SER A 449 1.23 -23.28 3.98
CA SER A 449 1.85 -21.97 3.89
C SER A 449 1.19 -20.97 4.85
N GLU A 450 2.01 -20.15 5.54
CA GLU A 450 1.57 -19.17 6.55
C GLU A 450 0.49 -18.21 6.05
N HIS A 451 0.53 -17.81 4.78
CA HIS A 451 -0.47 -16.88 4.25
C HIS A 451 -1.91 -17.45 4.28
N TYR A 452 -2.09 -18.78 4.18
CA TYR A 452 -3.40 -19.42 4.37
C TYR A 452 -3.86 -19.34 5.83
N VAL A 453 -2.93 -19.51 6.75
CA VAL A 453 -3.20 -19.40 8.20
C VAL A 453 -3.62 -17.98 8.56
N PHE A 454 -2.92 -16.98 8.02
CA PHE A 454 -3.28 -15.57 8.23
C PHE A 454 -4.64 -15.20 7.64
N LEU A 455 -4.93 -15.64 6.41
CA LEU A 455 -6.24 -15.39 5.79
C LEU A 455 -7.39 -16.02 6.58
N GLU A 456 -7.17 -17.22 7.13
CA GLU A 456 -8.14 -17.91 7.97
C GLU A 456 -8.35 -17.17 9.30
N LYS A 457 -7.26 -16.75 9.95
CA LYS A 457 -7.31 -15.96 11.19
C LYS A 457 -8.08 -14.66 10.96
N TRP A 458 -7.79 -13.90 9.91
CA TRP A 458 -8.50 -12.65 9.61
C TRP A 458 -9.99 -12.85 9.36
N LEU A 459 -10.38 -13.99 8.76
CA LEU A 459 -11.79 -14.34 8.61
C LEU A 459 -12.46 -14.64 9.97
N ASN A 460 -11.77 -15.34 10.86
CA ASN A 460 -12.28 -15.70 12.16
C ASN A 460 -12.37 -14.48 13.11
N ASP A 461 -11.45 -13.52 12.98
CA ASP A 461 -11.42 -12.28 13.74
C ASP A 461 -12.45 -11.24 13.23
N ALA A 462 -13.01 -11.46 12.02
CA ALA A 462 -14.02 -10.56 11.48
C ALA A 462 -15.35 -10.66 12.22
N PRO A 463 -16.05 -9.54 12.49
CA PRO A 463 -17.38 -9.58 13.13
C PRO A 463 -18.32 -10.44 12.28
N ARG A 464 -18.81 -11.52 12.86
CA ARG A 464 -19.78 -12.39 12.20
C ARG A 464 -21.12 -11.65 12.16
N ASN A 465 -21.58 -11.31 10.96
CA ASN A 465 -23.00 -11.06 10.79
C ASN A 465 -23.73 -12.36 11.13
N THR A 466 -24.81 -12.27 11.90
CA THR A 466 -25.64 -13.41 12.33
C THR A 466 -25.76 -14.41 11.20
N ALA A 467 -25.16 -15.58 11.38
CA ALA A 467 -25.13 -16.63 10.39
C ALA A 467 -26.57 -17.06 10.10
N SER A 468 -27.05 -16.78 8.90
CA SER A 468 -28.26 -17.45 8.40
C SER A 468 -27.94 -18.95 8.33
N VAL A 469 -28.83 -19.76 8.88
CA VAL A 469 -28.74 -21.22 8.79
C VAL A 469 -28.69 -21.57 7.31
N ARG A 470 -27.63 -22.25 6.89
CA ARG A 470 -27.51 -22.70 5.50
C ARG A 470 -28.49 -23.83 5.24
N THR A 471 -29.10 -23.76 4.08
CA THR A 471 -30.10 -24.76 3.63
C THR A 471 -29.66 -25.48 2.36
N ALA A 472 -28.49 -25.13 1.81
CA ALA A 472 -27.97 -25.70 0.59
C ALA A 472 -26.44 -25.90 0.68
N ALA A 473 -25.94 -26.90 -0.04
CA ALA A 473 -24.53 -27.25 -0.10
C ALA A 473 -23.66 -26.07 -0.60
N SER A 474 -22.48 -25.95 -0.04
CA SER A 474 -21.51 -24.95 -0.47
C SER A 474 -20.97 -25.30 -1.87
N SER A 475 -20.76 -24.30 -2.74
CA SER A 475 -20.13 -24.51 -4.04
C SER A 475 -18.66 -24.94 -3.94
N LEU A 476 -18.00 -24.60 -2.83
CA LEU A 476 -16.65 -25.01 -2.45
C LEU A 476 -16.67 -25.40 -0.96
N THR A 477 -15.94 -26.45 -0.61
CA THR A 477 -15.83 -26.86 0.80
C THR A 477 -15.26 -25.72 1.64
N ASP A 478 -15.89 -25.40 2.76
CA ASP A 478 -15.58 -24.22 3.58
C ASP A 478 -14.22 -24.34 4.26
N ASP A 479 -13.90 -25.52 4.81
CA ASP A 479 -12.55 -25.79 5.28
C ASP A 479 -11.66 -26.17 4.10
N SER A 480 -10.74 -25.27 3.73
CA SER A 480 -9.78 -25.52 2.64
C SER A 480 -8.80 -26.65 2.92
N CYS A 481 -8.62 -27.05 4.21
CA CYS A 481 -7.81 -28.19 4.63
C CYS A 481 -8.57 -29.54 4.61
N PHE A 482 -9.84 -29.56 4.21
CA PHE A 482 -10.66 -30.78 4.15
C PHE A 482 -9.94 -31.92 3.42
N TRP A 483 -9.39 -31.63 2.24
CA TRP A 483 -8.71 -32.65 1.43
C TRP A 483 -7.42 -33.18 2.08
N ALA A 484 -6.72 -32.38 2.89
CA ALA A 484 -5.58 -32.86 3.66
C ALA A 484 -6.02 -33.90 4.69
N ARG A 485 -7.17 -33.72 5.34
CA ARG A 485 -7.73 -34.71 6.28
C ARG A 485 -8.19 -35.99 5.57
N VAL A 486 -8.73 -35.87 4.33
CA VAL A 486 -9.06 -37.04 3.50
C VAL A 486 -7.79 -37.85 3.19
N GLU A 487 -6.72 -37.19 2.79
CA GLU A 487 -5.44 -37.85 2.48
C GLU A 487 -4.83 -38.53 3.71
N GLU A 488 -4.83 -37.87 4.87
CA GLU A 488 -4.36 -38.47 6.12
C GLU A 488 -5.24 -39.67 6.56
N GLY A 489 -6.57 -39.56 6.32
CA GLY A 489 -7.49 -40.66 6.51
C GLY A 489 -7.15 -41.88 5.64
N MET A 490 -6.86 -41.69 4.34
CA MET A 490 -6.43 -42.76 3.46
C MET A 490 -5.07 -43.35 3.88
N ILE A 491 -4.14 -42.52 4.37
CA ILE A 491 -2.87 -43.03 4.91
C ILE A 491 -3.11 -43.85 6.16
N SER A 492 -3.99 -43.44 7.05
CA SER A 492 -4.37 -44.17 8.26
C SER A 492 -5.02 -45.51 7.93
N CYS A 493 -5.90 -45.58 6.92
CA CYS A 493 -6.45 -46.86 6.44
C CYS A 493 -5.35 -47.83 5.95
N LYS A 494 -4.39 -47.34 5.17
CA LYS A 494 -3.27 -48.15 4.69
C LYS A 494 -2.39 -48.68 5.84
N LEU A 495 -2.14 -47.85 6.87
CA LEU A 495 -1.37 -48.25 8.06
C LEU A 495 -2.08 -49.34 8.85
N LEU A 496 -3.41 -49.28 8.96
CA LEU A 496 -4.21 -50.33 9.62
C LEU A 496 -4.22 -51.65 8.86
N GLN A 497 -4.11 -51.61 7.55
CA GLN A 497 -4.06 -52.80 6.69
C GLN A 497 -2.64 -53.42 6.58
N ALA A 498 -1.60 -52.65 6.89
CA ALA A 498 -0.23 -53.12 6.80
C ALA A 498 0.11 -54.08 7.94
N ARG A 499 0.76 -55.20 7.60
CA ARG A 499 1.12 -56.28 8.55
C ARG A 499 2.22 -55.88 9.54
N GLU A 500 3.08 -54.96 9.16
CA GLU A 500 4.29 -54.58 9.92
C GLU A 500 4.05 -53.34 10.84
N THR A 501 2.82 -52.83 10.91
CA THR A 501 2.51 -51.62 11.74
C THR A 501 2.40 -52.03 13.21
N SER A 502 3.01 -51.21 14.10
CA SER A 502 2.92 -51.44 15.55
C SER A 502 1.46 -51.28 16.05
N GLU A 503 1.10 -51.97 17.13
CA GLU A 503 -0.26 -51.89 17.71
C GLU A 503 -0.55 -50.46 18.21
N ALA A 504 0.46 -49.73 18.70
CA ALA A 504 0.32 -48.32 19.11
C ALA A 504 -0.01 -47.42 17.90
N ASP A 505 0.63 -47.63 16.75
CA ASP A 505 0.36 -46.87 15.53
C ASP A 505 -1.01 -47.23 14.93
N LYS A 506 -1.42 -48.48 15.03
CA LYS A 506 -2.77 -48.89 14.64
C LYS A 506 -3.84 -48.23 15.47
N GLU A 507 -3.70 -48.22 16.80
CA GLU A 507 -4.67 -47.56 17.69
C GLU A 507 -4.71 -46.05 17.43
N SER A 508 -3.54 -45.40 17.29
CA SER A 508 -3.48 -43.98 16.91
C SER A 508 -4.17 -43.71 15.57
N SER A 509 -3.98 -44.55 14.57
CA SER A 509 -4.62 -44.43 13.26
C SER A 509 -6.13 -44.59 13.34
N LYS A 510 -6.61 -45.51 14.17
CA LYS A 510 -8.04 -45.73 14.40
C LYS A 510 -8.71 -44.52 15.06
N VAL A 511 -8.06 -43.94 16.06
CA VAL A 511 -8.55 -42.68 16.70
C VAL A 511 -8.66 -41.55 15.66
N LYS A 512 -7.65 -41.35 14.83
CA LYS A 512 -7.66 -40.34 13.76
C LYS A 512 -8.81 -40.57 12.76
N LEU A 513 -9.11 -41.80 12.40
CA LEU A 513 -10.22 -42.11 11.50
C LEU A 513 -11.59 -41.76 12.14
N ILE A 514 -11.78 -42.06 13.43
CA ILE A 514 -13.00 -41.73 14.15
C ILE A 514 -13.14 -40.20 14.30
N GLU A 515 -12.06 -39.50 14.57
CA GLU A 515 -12.07 -38.03 14.62
C GLU A 515 -12.42 -37.42 13.26
N PHE A 516 -11.89 -37.98 12.18
CA PHE A 516 -12.19 -37.51 10.82
C PHE A 516 -13.64 -37.79 10.44
N ASP A 517 -14.21 -38.93 10.81
CA ASP A 517 -15.63 -39.28 10.61
C ASP A 517 -16.53 -38.21 11.25
N ARG A 518 -16.32 -37.91 12.53
CA ARG A 518 -17.09 -36.87 13.25
C ARG A 518 -16.94 -35.49 12.64
N TYR A 519 -15.72 -35.13 12.25
CA TYR A 519 -15.43 -33.86 11.61
C TYR A 519 -16.15 -33.74 10.25
N ALA A 520 -16.08 -34.76 9.41
CA ALA A 520 -16.73 -34.78 8.12
C ALA A 520 -18.25 -34.65 8.26
N MET A 521 -18.84 -35.38 9.20
CA MET A 521 -20.30 -35.32 9.44
C MET A 521 -20.74 -33.96 9.94
N ASN A 522 -19.95 -33.30 10.81
CA ASN A 522 -20.24 -31.95 11.25
C ASN A 522 -20.28 -30.94 10.10
N LEU A 523 -19.33 -31.00 9.18
CA LEU A 523 -19.33 -30.13 7.98
C LEU A 523 -20.54 -30.44 7.05
N ILE A 524 -20.90 -31.71 6.92
CA ILE A 524 -22.07 -32.12 6.11
C ILE A 524 -23.35 -31.57 6.72
N ASN A 525 -23.55 -31.70 8.02
CA ASN A 525 -24.73 -31.20 8.72
C ASN A 525 -24.89 -29.68 8.61
N ASN A 526 -23.80 -28.96 8.49
CA ASN A 526 -23.76 -27.51 8.32
C ASN A 526 -23.81 -27.04 6.84
N PHE A 527 -23.94 -27.94 5.87
CA PHE A 527 -23.88 -27.65 4.44
C PHE A 527 -22.56 -26.96 4.01
N GLU A 528 -21.46 -27.23 4.71
CA GLU A 528 -20.15 -26.65 4.49
C GLU A 528 -19.28 -27.45 3.50
N VAL A 529 -19.74 -28.59 3.03
CA VAL A 529 -19.05 -29.48 2.06
C VAL A 529 -19.62 -29.27 0.68
N SER A 530 -18.76 -29.28 -0.33
CA SER A 530 -19.20 -29.25 -1.74
C SER A 530 -19.76 -30.61 -2.16
N THR A 531 -20.82 -30.60 -2.99
CA THR A 531 -21.44 -31.83 -3.54
C THR A 531 -20.45 -32.74 -4.28
N GLU A 532 -19.36 -32.18 -4.85
CA GLU A 532 -18.35 -32.97 -5.58
C GLU A 532 -17.60 -33.99 -4.71
N VAL A 533 -17.64 -33.80 -3.38
CA VAL A 533 -17.03 -34.74 -2.41
C VAL A 533 -17.69 -36.11 -2.50
N PHE A 534 -18.98 -36.18 -2.84
CA PHE A 534 -19.75 -37.41 -2.95
C PHE A 534 -19.71 -38.07 -4.34
N LEU A 535 -18.90 -37.55 -5.26
CA LEU A 535 -18.71 -38.20 -6.56
C LEU A 535 -18.02 -39.58 -6.39
N GLU A 536 -18.47 -40.53 -7.18
CA GLU A 536 -18.07 -41.93 -7.03
C GLU A 536 -16.56 -42.17 -7.01
N GLN A 537 -15.80 -41.42 -7.80
CA GLN A 537 -14.35 -41.53 -7.91
C GLN A 537 -13.59 -40.51 -7.08
N SER A 538 -14.26 -39.75 -6.18
CA SER A 538 -13.60 -38.82 -5.29
C SER A 538 -12.71 -39.54 -4.28
N SER A 539 -11.63 -38.89 -3.83
CA SER A 539 -10.77 -39.39 -2.77
C SER A 539 -11.54 -39.60 -1.46
N PHE A 540 -12.54 -38.79 -1.16
CA PHE A 540 -13.40 -38.95 0.00
C PHE A 540 -14.21 -40.23 -0.06
N MET A 541 -14.88 -40.53 -1.19
CA MET A 541 -15.66 -41.75 -1.35
C MET A 541 -14.78 -43.01 -1.43
N ARG A 542 -13.53 -42.88 -1.88
CA ARG A 542 -12.54 -43.98 -1.80
C ARG A 542 -12.14 -44.22 -0.36
N TRP A 543 -11.79 -43.15 0.40
CA TRP A 543 -11.50 -43.27 1.82
C TRP A 543 -12.66 -43.91 2.59
N TRP A 544 -13.91 -43.47 2.33
CA TRP A 544 -15.09 -43.99 3.00
C TRP A 544 -15.26 -45.51 2.80
N ARG A 545 -15.08 -46.02 1.57
CA ARG A 545 -15.14 -47.47 1.28
C ARG A 545 -14.08 -48.25 2.05
N GLU A 546 -12.86 -47.77 2.12
CA GLU A 546 -11.78 -48.41 2.91
C GLU A 546 -12.09 -48.32 4.42
N TYR A 547 -12.58 -47.19 4.89
CA TYR A 547 -12.97 -46.95 6.28
C TYR A 547 -14.09 -47.89 6.73
N GLU A 548 -15.14 -48.04 5.93
CA GLU A 548 -16.25 -48.94 6.21
C GLU A 548 -15.81 -50.41 6.37
N VAL A 549 -14.91 -50.87 5.51
CA VAL A 549 -14.34 -52.22 5.59
C VAL A 549 -13.50 -52.38 6.87
N ILE A 550 -12.67 -51.40 7.22
CA ILE A 550 -11.79 -51.47 8.40
C ILE A 550 -12.58 -51.46 9.70
N MET A 551 -13.61 -50.65 9.79
CA MET A 551 -14.41 -50.51 11.00
C MET A 551 -15.38 -51.69 11.20
N GLY A 552 -15.73 -52.37 10.13
CA GLY A 552 -16.63 -53.52 10.15
C GLY A 552 -18.10 -53.19 10.33
N THR A 553 -18.94 -54.24 10.27
CA THR A 553 -20.41 -54.09 10.30
C THR A 553 -20.98 -53.72 11.66
N SER A 554 -20.24 -53.96 12.73
CA SER A 554 -20.67 -53.68 14.10
C SER A 554 -20.44 -52.20 14.52
N TYR A 555 -19.59 -51.50 13.81
CA TYR A 555 -19.37 -50.06 14.07
C TYR A 555 -20.41 -49.21 13.33
N ASN A 556 -21.07 -48.34 14.06
CA ASN A 556 -22.03 -47.40 13.47
C ASN A 556 -21.68 -45.96 13.85
N SER A 557 -21.77 -45.06 12.87
CA SER A 557 -21.63 -43.64 13.03
C SER A 557 -22.67 -42.92 12.19
N GLU A 558 -22.91 -41.66 12.52
CA GLU A 558 -23.85 -40.81 11.76
C GLU A 558 -23.44 -40.67 10.29
N LEU A 559 -22.13 -40.60 9.99
CA LEU A 559 -21.59 -40.55 8.64
C LEU A 559 -21.84 -41.84 7.87
N ILE A 560 -21.63 -42.99 8.55
CA ILE A 560 -21.88 -44.33 7.94
C ILE A 560 -23.36 -44.46 7.57
N ASP A 561 -24.25 -44.07 8.49
CA ASP A 561 -25.69 -44.09 8.24
C ASP A 561 -26.11 -43.12 7.13
N PHE A 562 -25.50 -41.93 7.09
CA PHE A 562 -25.76 -40.93 6.05
C PHE A 562 -25.40 -41.45 4.66
N ILE A 563 -24.25 -42.13 4.51
CA ILE A 563 -23.79 -42.61 3.21
C ILE A 563 -24.49 -43.93 2.84
N ARG A 564 -24.64 -44.88 3.76
CA ARG A 564 -25.33 -46.17 3.51
C ARG A 564 -26.81 -45.98 3.13
N SER A 565 -27.48 -45.04 3.75
CA SER A 565 -28.88 -44.72 3.44
C SER A 565 -29.07 -43.97 2.12
N GLY A 566 -27.97 -43.55 1.47
CA GLY A 566 -28.03 -42.78 0.21
C GLY A 566 -28.47 -41.33 0.36
N ARG A 567 -28.58 -40.80 1.60
CA ARG A 567 -28.97 -39.40 1.85
C ARG A 567 -28.03 -38.39 1.18
N TYR A 568 -26.75 -38.73 0.95
CA TYR A 568 -25.80 -37.89 0.23
C TYR A 568 -26.23 -37.57 -1.21
N LYS A 569 -27.08 -38.39 -1.84
CA LYS A 569 -27.61 -38.15 -3.19
C LYS A 569 -28.58 -36.97 -3.25
N GLN A 570 -29.13 -36.60 -2.11
CA GLN A 570 -30.06 -35.47 -1.93
C GLN A 570 -29.39 -34.24 -1.32
N TYR A 571 -28.09 -34.35 -1.07
CA TYR A 571 -27.29 -33.28 -0.52
C TYR A 571 -26.99 -32.25 -1.63
N VAL A 572 -27.78 -31.18 -1.67
CA VAL A 572 -27.71 -30.15 -2.73
C VAL A 572 -27.40 -28.78 -2.13
#